data_f05783d29da3f02733e0bf28acb433b7
#
_entry.id   f05783d29da3f02733e0bf28acb433b7
#
_cell.length_a   1.000
_cell.length_b   1.000
_cell.length_c   1.000
_cell.angle_alpha   90.00
_cell.angle_beta   90.00
_cell.angle_gamma   90.00
#
_symmetry.space_group_name_H-M   'P 1'
#
loop_
_entity.id
_entity.type
_entity.pdbx_description
1 polymer ?
#
loop_
_entity_poly.entity_id
_entity_poly.type
_entity_poly.pdbx_seq_one_letter_code
_entity_poly.pdbx_strand_id
1 'polypeptide(L)'
;MRLTHVNLTIPRGSEDAARRFYGELLGLEEIPKPEPLRARGGVWFDAGGLDLHLSAIDQQGSPDTQRHVGLESDDVAGMRARLEAAGVEIDPGRPAPWERFFVRDPFGNRLEIHAAGGLRG
;
A
#
# COMPACT_ATOMS: atom_id res chain seq x y z
N MET A 1 1.55 14.72 -19.18
CA MET A 1 0.88 13.55 -18.60
C MET A 1 1.57 13.20 -17.28
N ARG A 2 0.82 12.90 -16.21
CA ARG A 2 1.39 12.49 -14.93
C ARG A 2 0.46 11.52 -14.21
N LEU A 3 1.04 10.64 -13.41
CA LEU A 3 0.27 9.73 -12.57
C LEU A 3 -0.29 10.50 -11.38
N THR A 4 -1.61 10.42 -11.14
CA THR A 4 -2.27 11.14 -10.05
C THR A 4 -2.70 10.24 -8.91
N HIS A 5 -3.02 9.00 -9.19
CA HIS A 5 -3.42 8.05 -8.16
C HIS A 5 -3.26 6.62 -8.65
N VAL A 6 -3.24 5.71 -7.69
CA VAL A 6 -3.30 4.26 -7.91
C VAL A 6 -4.50 3.74 -7.17
N ASN A 7 -5.26 2.85 -7.78
CA ASN A 7 -6.43 2.25 -7.16
C ASN A 7 -6.21 0.76 -6.93
N LEU A 8 -6.29 0.34 -5.68
CA LEU A 8 -6.29 -1.06 -5.27
C LEU A 8 -7.68 -1.44 -4.79
N THR A 9 -7.94 -2.72 -4.63
CA THR A 9 -9.25 -3.19 -4.22
C THR A 9 -9.20 -3.86 -2.85
N ILE A 10 -10.28 -3.68 -2.08
CA ILE A 10 -10.47 -4.27 -0.77
C ILE A 10 -11.88 -4.86 -0.67
N PRO A 11 -12.12 -5.85 0.18
CA PRO A 11 -13.48 -6.33 0.42
C PRO A 11 -14.37 -5.26 1.03
N ARG A 12 -15.67 -5.29 0.71
CA ARG A 12 -16.62 -4.39 1.34
C ARG A 12 -16.62 -4.57 2.85
N GLY A 13 -16.66 -3.45 3.58
CA GLY A 13 -16.67 -3.44 5.04
C GLY A 13 -15.29 -3.61 5.68
N SER A 14 -14.21 -3.58 4.90
CA SER A 14 -12.85 -3.77 5.41
C SER A 14 -12.07 -2.46 5.58
N GLU A 15 -12.75 -1.31 5.55
CA GLU A 15 -12.09 0.00 5.63
C GLU A 15 -11.29 0.17 6.92
N ASP A 16 -11.77 -0.35 8.05
CA ASP A 16 -11.02 -0.23 9.31
C ASP A 16 -9.71 -1.03 9.28
N ALA A 17 -9.72 -2.20 8.66
CA ALA A 17 -8.49 -2.98 8.48
C ALA A 17 -7.52 -2.24 7.54
N ALA A 18 -8.03 -1.57 6.50
CA ALA A 18 -7.23 -0.74 5.62
C ALA A 18 -6.61 0.45 6.36
N ARG A 19 -7.36 1.10 7.25
CA ARG A 19 -6.86 2.20 8.07
C ARG A 19 -5.75 1.75 9.00
N ARG A 20 -5.88 0.58 9.61
CA ARG A 20 -4.81 0.03 10.46
C ARG A 20 -3.55 -0.26 9.67
N PHE A 21 -3.67 -0.85 8.49
CA PHE A 21 -2.50 -1.20 7.68
C PHE A 21 -1.85 0.04 7.04
N TYR A 22 -2.61 0.77 6.24
CA TYR A 22 -2.06 1.91 5.49
C TYR A 22 -1.86 3.15 6.37
N GLY A 23 -2.78 3.41 7.27
CA GLY A 23 -2.70 4.58 8.16
C GLY A 23 -1.76 4.38 9.32
N GLU A 24 -1.97 3.33 10.13
CA GLU A 24 -1.19 3.13 11.35
C GLU A 24 0.16 2.48 11.08
N LEU A 25 0.23 1.40 10.33
CA LEU A 25 1.49 0.69 10.09
C LEU A 25 2.38 1.40 9.07
N LEU A 26 1.84 1.77 7.92
CA LEU A 26 2.63 2.46 6.89
C LEU A 26 2.75 3.96 7.12
N GLY A 27 1.87 4.54 7.94
CA GLY A 27 1.94 5.96 8.29
C GLY A 27 1.40 6.91 7.24
N LEU A 28 0.53 6.43 6.33
CA LEU A 28 -0.09 7.29 5.34
C LEU A 28 -1.27 8.05 5.96
N GLU A 29 -1.45 9.30 5.53
CA GLU A 29 -2.55 10.13 5.99
C GLU A 29 -3.82 9.84 5.19
N GLU A 30 -4.92 9.53 5.88
CA GLU A 30 -6.21 9.37 5.23
C GLU A 30 -6.72 10.72 4.75
N ILE A 31 -7.23 10.78 3.51
CA ILE A 31 -7.82 11.98 2.93
C ILE A 31 -9.30 11.74 2.64
N PRO A 32 -10.13 12.79 2.70
CA PRO A 32 -11.57 12.64 2.49
C PRO A 32 -11.89 12.31 1.03
N LYS A 33 -12.84 11.41 0.83
CA LYS A 33 -13.38 11.14 -0.50
C LYS A 33 -14.41 12.21 -0.86
N PRO A 34 -14.53 12.56 -2.16
CA PRO A 34 -15.61 13.45 -2.60
C PRO A 34 -16.98 12.90 -2.24
N GLU A 35 -17.91 13.78 -1.91
CA GLU A 35 -19.26 13.44 -1.45
C GLU A 35 -19.95 12.36 -2.31
N PRO A 36 -19.97 12.48 -3.65
CA PRO A 36 -20.67 11.48 -4.47
C PRO A 36 -20.09 10.07 -4.39
N LEU A 37 -18.84 9.93 -3.97
CA LEU A 37 -18.15 8.63 -3.89
C LEU A 37 -18.20 7.98 -2.53
N ARG A 38 -18.61 8.73 -1.48
CA ARG A 38 -18.59 8.22 -0.10
C ARG A 38 -19.48 7.01 0.10
N ALA A 39 -20.64 6.99 -0.54
CA ALA A 39 -21.60 5.90 -0.41
C ALA A 39 -21.09 4.57 -0.99
N ARG A 40 -20.08 4.60 -1.84
CA ARG A 40 -19.50 3.39 -2.45
C ARG A 40 -18.58 2.62 -1.51
N GLY A 41 -18.23 3.21 -0.36
CA GLY A 41 -17.24 2.64 0.54
C GLY A 41 -15.83 2.83 0.04
N GLY A 42 -14.87 2.19 0.71
CA GLY A 42 -13.46 2.37 0.42
C GLY A 42 -12.85 3.53 1.18
N VAL A 43 -11.55 3.74 1.00
CA VAL A 43 -10.80 4.77 1.73
C VAL A 43 -9.64 5.25 0.87
N TRP A 44 -9.31 6.53 1.00
CA TRP A 44 -8.23 7.18 0.25
C TRP A 44 -7.13 7.66 1.18
N PHE A 45 -5.89 7.56 0.71
CA PHE A 45 -4.72 8.03 1.45
C PHE A 45 -3.84 8.92 0.57
N ASP A 46 -3.19 9.91 1.21
CA ASP A 46 -2.13 10.68 0.58
C ASP A 46 -0.85 9.83 0.59
N ALA A 47 -0.27 9.62 -0.57
CA ALA A 47 0.94 8.82 -0.74
C ALA A 47 2.13 9.67 -1.23
N GLY A 48 2.20 10.93 -0.79
CA GLY A 48 3.37 11.77 -1.03
C GLY A 48 3.47 12.34 -2.44
N GLY A 49 2.42 12.98 -2.92
CA GLY A 49 2.39 13.60 -4.24
C GLY A 49 1.44 12.93 -5.22
N LEU A 50 0.98 11.75 -4.90
CA LEU A 50 -0.14 11.09 -5.56
C LEU A 50 -0.98 10.39 -4.51
N ASP A 51 -2.19 10.01 -4.85
CA ASP A 51 -3.11 9.37 -3.93
C ASP A 51 -3.12 7.87 -4.08
N LEU A 52 -3.34 7.17 -2.98
CA LEU A 52 -3.65 5.75 -2.98
C LEU A 52 -5.14 5.59 -2.66
N HIS A 53 -5.89 5.07 -3.60
CA HIS A 53 -7.31 4.81 -3.45
C HIS A 53 -7.52 3.32 -3.20
N LEU A 54 -8.37 2.98 -2.24
CA LEU A 54 -8.79 1.61 -1.97
C LEU A 54 -10.30 1.53 -2.21
N SER A 55 -10.69 0.83 -3.27
CA SER A 55 -12.09 0.69 -3.65
C SER A 55 -12.67 -0.59 -3.06
N ALA A 56 -13.81 -0.45 -2.40
CA ALA A 56 -14.51 -1.60 -1.82
C ALA A 56 -15.31 -2.32 -2.91
N ILE A 57 -14.99 -3.58 -3.14
CA ILE A 57 -15.68 -4.41 -4.13
C ILE A 57 -15.97 -5.80 -3.56
N ASP A 58 -16.90 -6.51 -4.19
CA ASP A 58 -17.31 -7.84 -3.71
C ASP A 58 -16.31 -8.93 -4.09
N GLN A 59 -15.67 -8.79 -5.26
CA GLN A 59 -14.76 -9.81 -5.79
C GLN A 59 -13.36 -9.28 -5.96
N GLN A 60 -12.40 -9.86 -5.27
CA GLN A 60 -11.00 -9.47 -5.33
C GLN A 60 -10.29 -10.13 -6.51
N GLY A 61 -9.18 -9.51 -6.96
CA GLY A 61 -8.32 -10.10 -7.97
C GLY A 61 -7.46 -11.23 -7.39
N SER A 62 -6.69 -11.90 -8.28
CA SER A 62 -5.81 -12.99 -7.87
C SER A 62 -4.69 -12.46 -6.97
N PRO A 63 -4.40 -13.13 -5.83
CA PRO A 63 -3.27 -12.77 -4.98
C PRO A 63 -1.91 -13.08 -5.61
N ASP A 64 -1.86 -13.91 -6.65
CA ASP A 64 -0.60 -14.35 -7.27
C ASP A 64 -0.07 -13.39 -8.34
N THR A 65 -0.65 -12.20 -8.45
CA THR A 65 -0.20 -11.20 -9.42
C THR A 65 1.18 -10.65 -9.08
N GLN A 66 1.96 -10.33 -10.12
CA GLN A 66 3.21 -9.59 -9.97
C GLN A 66 2.98 -8.08 -9.88
N ARG A 67 1.76 -7.63 -10.11
CA ARG A 67 1.40 -6.22 -9.99
C ARG A 67 1.62 -5.76 -8.56
N HIS A 68 2.23 -4.59 -8.40
CA HIS A 68 2.47 -4.05 -7.06
C HIS A 68 2.61 -2.53 -7.12
N VAL A 69 2.50 -1.92 -5.95
CA VAL A 69 2.75 -0.50 -5.73
C VAL A 69 4.10 -0.38 -5.04
N GLY A 70 4.95 0.53 -5.51
CA GLY A 70 6.22 0.84 -4.85
C GLY A 70 6.06 2.05 -3.95
N LEU A 71 6.48 1.90 -2.70
CA LEU A 71 6.49 2.97 -1.69
C LEU A 71 7.93 3.21 -1.25
N GLU A 72 8.35 4.46 -1.37
CA GLU A 72 9.68 4.89 -0.90
C GLU A 72 9.62 5.14 0.59
N SER A 73 10.62 4.64 1.32
CA SER A 73 10.76 4.87 2.75
C SER A 73 12.14 5.44 3.02
N ASP A 74 12.23 6.41 3.92
CA ASP A 74 13.51 6.94 4.41
C ASP A 74 14.13 6.04 5.48
N ASP A 75 13.42 4.99 5.93
CA ASP A 75 13.91 4.02 6.90
C ASP A 75 13.32 2.64 6.57
N VAL A 76 13.89 1.98 5.57
CA VAL A 76 13.42 0.65 5.11
C VAL A 76 13.55 -0.38 6.22
N ALA A 77 14.69 -0.40 6.95
CA ALA A 77 14.91 -1.37 8.01
C ALA A 77 13.92 -1.17 9.18
N GLY A 78 13.64 0.06 9.55
CA GLY A 78 12.67 0.38 10.60
C GLY A 78 11.25 0.00 10.20
N MET A 79 10.88 0.25 8.95
CA MET A 79 9.57 -0.14 8.44
C MET A 79 9.42 -1.67 8.41
N ARG A 80 10.47 -2.38 7.98
CA ARG A 80 10.48 -3.83 8.01
C ARG A 80 10.25 -4.36 9.42
N ALA A 81 10.98 -3.84 10.40
CA ALA A 81 10.84 -4.26 11.79
C ALA A 81 9.44 -4.00 12.33
N ARG A 82 8.85 -2.86 11.97
CA ARG A 82 7.49 -2.48 12.37
C ARG A 82 6.45 -3.44 11.81
N LEU A 83 6.58 -3.80 10.54
CA LEU A 83 5.66 -4.74 9.89
C LEU A 83 5.82 -6.16 10.44
N GLU A 84 7.06 -6.60 10.66
CA GLU A 84 7.32 -7.90 11.28
C GLU A 84 6.72 -7.99 12.68
N ALA A 85 6.85 -6.95 13.49
CA ALA A 85 6.26 -6.88 14.82
C ALA A 85 4.72 -6.95 14.79
N ALA A 86 4.11 -6.51 13.70
CA ALA A 86 2.66 -6.59 13.49
C ALA A 86 2.22 -7.92 12.88
N GLY A 87 3.14 -8.86 12.66
CA GLY A 87 2.82 -10.18 12.10
C GLY A 87 2.74 -10.23 10.59
N VAL A 88 3.23 -9.21 9.90
CA VAL A 88 3.23 -9.17 8.43
C VAL A 88 4.42 -9.98 7.91
N GLU A 89 4.15 -10.90 6.98
CA GLU A 89 5.19 -11.70 6.34
C GLU A 89 6.02 -10.83 5.39
N ILE A 90 7.34 -10.96 5.46
CA ILE A 90 8.28 -10.22 4.61
C ILE A 90 8.80 -11.12 3.50
N ASP A 91 8.68 -10.67 2.25
CA ASP A 91 9.28 -11.31 1.10
C ASP A 91 10.47 -10.42 0.65
N PRO A 92 11.71 -10.92 0.72
CA PRO A 92 12.86 -10.10 0.31
C PRO A 92 12.87 -9.81 -1.20
N GLY A 93 12.11 -10.56 -1.99
CA GLY A 93 12.12 -10.43 -3.43
C GLY A 93 13.40 -10.96 -4.06
N ARG A 94 13.56 -10.70 -5.37
CA ARG A 94 14.79 -11.02 -6.08
C ARG A 94 15.88 -10.00 -5.73
N PRO A 95 17.16 -10.38 -5.80
CA PRO A 95 18.25 -9.43 -5.58
C PRO A 95 18.11 -8.18 -6.45
N ALA A 96 18.37 -7.02 -5.86
CA ALA A 96 18.33 -5.73 -6.52
C ALA A 96 19.48 -4.87 -6.00
N PRO A 97 19.96 -3.88 -6.79
CA PRO A 97 21.04 -3.00 -6.31
C PRO A 97 20.58 -1.97 -5.29
N TRP A 98 19.32 -1.95 -4.92
CA TRP A 98 18.77 -1.07 -3.89
C TRP A 98 18.12 -1.90 -2.78
N GLU A 99 18.04 -1.31 -1.59
CA GLU A 99 17.39 -1.91 -0.44
C GLU A 99 15.89 -1.91 -0.64
N ARG A 100 15.26 -3.07 -0.50
CA ARG A 100 13.82 -3.23 -0.63
C ARG A 100 13.33 -4.53 -0.02
N PHE A 101 12.03 -4.61 0.18
CA PHE A 101 11.32 -5.85 0.49
C PHE A 101 9.86 -5.72 0.00
N PHE A 102 9.17 -6.85 -0.04
CA PHE A 102 7.75 -6.90 -0.43
C PHE A 102 6.92 -7.41 0.73
N VAL A 103 5.68 -6.91 0.78
CA VAL A 103 4.65 -7.38 1.71
C VAL A 103 3.32 -7.47 0.97
N ARG A 104 2.39 -8.21 1.56
CA ARG A 104 0.99 -8.18 1.16
C ARG A 104 0.21 -7.41 2.20
N ASP A 105 -0.71 -6.56 1.75
CA ASP A 105 -1.68 -5.96 2.67
C ASP A 105 -2.67 -7.04 3.15
N PRO A 106 -3.57 -6.74 4.09
CA PRO A 106 -4.50 -7.76 4.61
C PRO A 106 -5.44 -8.35 3.56
N PHE A 107 -5.51 -7.76 2.37
CA PHE A 107 -6.43 -8.15 1.31
C PHE A 107 -5.72 -8.84 0.14
N GLY A 108 -4.41 -9.01 0.23
CA GLY A 108 -3.61 -9.67 -0.80
C GLY A 108 -2.94 -8.74 -1.81
N ASN A 109 -3.10 -7.42 -1.70
CA ASN A 109 -2.41 -6.48 -2.58
C ASN A 109 -0.91 -6.49 -2.27
N ARG A 110 -0.08 -6.54 -3.33
CA ARG A 110 1.37 -6.62 -3.21
C ARG A 110 1.98 -5.22 -3.18
N LEU A 111 2.85 -4.98 -2.21
CA LEU A 111 3.54 -3.70 -2.03
C LEU A 111 5.04 -3.93 -1.97
N GLU A 112 5.80 -3.03 -2.59
CA GLU A 112 7.26 -2.96 -2.46
C GLU A 112 7.60 -1.76 -1.58
N ILE A 113 8.40 -1.97 -0.55
CA ILE A 113 8.96 -0.89 0.28
C ILE A 113 10.44 -0.79 -0.09
N HIS A 114 10.88 0.38 -0.53
CA HIS A 114 12.24 0.54 -1.03
C HIS A 114 12.88 1.84 -0.57
N ALA A 115 14.21 1.87 -0.62
CA ALA A 115 14.97 3.05 -0.23
C ALA A 115 14.83 4.17 -1.25
N ALA A 116 15.02 5.41 -0.78
CA ALA A 116 14.99 6.60 -1.62
C ALA A 116 16.10 6.54 -2.69
N GLY A 117 15.74 6.95 -3.91
CA GLY A 117 16.68 7.03 -5.03
C GLY A 117 17.07 5.70 -5.65
N GLY A 118 16.62 4.56 -5.09
CA GLY A 118 17.03 3.24 -5.54
C GLY A 118 16.71 2.92 -6.98
N LEU A 119 15.55 3.36 -7.46
CA LEU A 119 15.06 3.01 -8.78
C LEU A 119 15.70 3.81 -9.91
N ARG A 120 16.22 4.98 -9.63
CA ARG A 120 16.75 5.88 -10.65
C ARG A 120 18.14 6.42 -10.33
N GLY A 121 18.72 5.88 -9.32
CA GLY A 121 20.06 6.09 -8.86
C GLY A 121 20.74 7.31 -8.96
#